data_1c514bfe59622e5979252346dbf1364c
#
_entry.id   1c514bfe59622e5979252346dbf1364c
#
_cell.length_a   1.000
_cell.length_b   1.000
_cell.length_c   1.000
_cell.angle_alpha   90.00
_cell.angle_beta   90.00
_cell.angle_gamma   90.00
#
_symmetry.space_group_name_H-M   'P 1'
#
loop_
_entity.id
_entity.type
_entity.pdbx_description
1 polymer ?
#
loop_
_entity_poly.entity_id
_entity_poly.type
_entity_poly.pdbx_seq_one_letter_code
_entity_poly.pdbx_strand_id
1 'polypeptide(L)'
;MRSIATSHGIFYNGDCILGASLIPDNSVDLIITDPPYGIEGDRLHRHYNRDESFVTDGYVEIPSEQYESFTMDWVRQAERIIRPGGSVYIVSGYTHLRHILNALHKTSLEEINHIIWRYNFGVFTSKKYVSSHYHILFYSKPGGNRTFNTECRFSLSEKDENGGSLNYQDREDVWIINREYKPGKVKNKNELPTALLSKIIQYSSNEGDLVCDLFLGGFSTAKTAIGLLRRATGFEISQVMFDARAYEMTTLVSGFLLNSAQTPKEPARKRTRKIWNQEETEELRRKYNELNQTGLSQKEITERLQEEFDRGYWSIEKALKKNSIKPRRHKGESGI
;
A
#
# COMPACT_ATOMS: atom_id res chain seq x y z
N MET A 1 -2.11 -28.92 13.45
CA MET A 1 -1.23 -27.77 13.22
C MET A 1 -0.93 -27.11 14.54
N ARG A 2 0.34 -26.84 14.85
CA ARG A 2 0.75 -26.13 16.09
C ARG A 2 0.40 -24.65 15.95
N SER A 3 0.01 -24.00 17.06
CA SER A 3 -0.28 -22.57 17.05
C SER A 3 0.16 -21.90 18.33
N ILE A 4 0.32 -20.58 18.29
CA ILE A 4 0.49 -19.72 19.45
C ILE A 4 -0.59 -18.66 19.43
N ALA A 5 -1.35 -18.57 20.52
CA ALA A 5 -2.37 -17.55 20.72
C ALA A 5 -1.80 -16.42 21.58
N THR A 6 -2.08 -15.18 21.20
CA THR A 6 -1.69 -13.96 21.91
C THR A 6 -2.90 -13.07 22.08
N SER A 7 -2.78 -11.98 22.83
CA SER A 7 -3.83 -10.94 22.88
C SER A 7 -4.09 -10.23 21.54
N HIS A 8 -3.20 -10.43 20.55
CA HIS A 8 -3.24 -9.73 19.28
C HIS A 8 -3.64 -10.63 18.10
N GLY A 9 -3.76 -11.95 18.33
CA GLY A 9 -4.15 -12.90 17.30
C GLY A 9 -3.54 -14.28 17.50
N ILE A 10 -3.74 -15.15 16.50
CA ILE A 10 -3.25 -16.53 16.50
C ILE A 10 -2.31 -16.72 15.33
N PHE A 11 -1.16 -17.32 15.57
CA PHE A 11 -0.15 -17.66 14.57
C PHE A 11 0.01 -19.16 14.48
N TYR A 12 0.12 -19.69 13.27
CA TYR A 12 0.12 -21.12 12.99
C TYR A 12 1.45 -21.57 12.39
N ASN A 13 1.99 -22.68 12.92
CA ASN A 13 3.12 -23.35 12.29
C ASN A 13 2.61 -24.46 11.37
N GLY A 14 2.76 -24.24 10.06
CA GLY A 14 2.37 -25.20 9.04
C GLY A 14 2.06 -24.55 7.70
N ASP A 15 1.64 -25.40 6.77
CA ASP A 15 1.25 -25.01 5.41
C ASP A 15 0.01 -24.11 5.41
N CYS A 16 0.06 -22.97 4.72
CA CYS A 16 -1.01 -21.98 4.68
C CYS A 16 -2.25 -22.49 3.92
N ILE A 17 -2.10 -23.36 2.92
CA ILE A 17 -3.22 -23.90 2.12
C ILE A 17 -4.07 -24.79 3.01
N LEU A 18 -3.45 -25.71 3.73
CA LEU A 18 -4.13 -26.59 4.68
C LEU A 18 -4.63 -25.83 5.90
N GLY A 19 -3.79 -24.94 6.42
CA GLY A 19 -4.05 -24.19 7.65
C GLY A 19 -5.12 -23.11 7.49
N ALA A 20 -5.31 -22.57 6.30
CA ALA A 20 -6.34 -21.55 6.07
C ALA A 20 -7.73 -22.01 6.47
N SER A 21 -8.02 -23.32 6.48
CA SER A 21 -9.28 -23.89 6.99
C SER A 21 -9.59 -23.51 8.45
N LEU A 22 -8.58 -23.13 9.23
CA LEU A 22 -8.70 -22.64 10.61
C LEU A 22 -9.15 -21.18 10.71
N ILE A 23 -9.09 -20.44 9.59
CA ILE A 23 -9.55 -19.06 9.49
C ILE A 23 -10.96 -19.07 8.86
N PRO A 24 -11.98 -18.49 9.52
CA PRO A 24 -13.33 -18.44 8.99
C PRO A 24 -13.41 -17.69 7.65
N ASP A 25 -14.38 -18.03 6.83
CA ASP A 25 -14.68 -17.32 5.60
C ASP A 25 -15.02 -15.86 5.89
N ASN A 26 -14.58 -14.95 5.03
CA ASN A 26 -14.91 -13.51 5.10
C ASN A 26 -14.59 -12.86 6.45
N SER A 27 -13.54 -13.29 7.14
CA SER A 27 -13.18 -12.82 8.48
C SER A 27 -11.94 -11.92 8.54
N VAL A 28 -11.17 -11.85 7.48
CA VAL A 28 -9.94 -11.05 7.38
C VAL A 28 -10.23 -9.72 6.71
N ASP A 29 -9.70 -8.63 7.26
CA ASP A 29 -9.90 -7.27 6.72
C ASP A 29 -8.83 -6.92 5.67
N LEU A 30 -7.60 -7.37 5.88
CA LEU A 30 -6.46 -7.07 5.03
C LEU A 30 -5.52 -8.28 4.94
N ILE A 31 -5.18 -8.67 3.72
CA ILE A 31 -4.11 -9.64 3.46
C ILE A 31 -2.91 -8.90 2.90
N ILE A 32 -1.73 -9.11 3.49
CA ILE A 32 -0.44 -8.65 2.94
C ILE A 32 0.46 -9.87 2.94
N THR A 33 0.93 -10.29 1.77
CA THR A 33 1.65 -11.55 1.64
C THR A 33 2.77 -11.46 0.61
N ASP A 34 3.88 -12.15 0.91
CA ASP A 34 5.08 -12.26 0.07
C ASP A 34 5.36 -13.76 -0.15
N PRO A 35 4.72 -14.38 -1.16
CA PRO A 35 4.83 -15.82 -1.39
C PRO A 35 6.25 -16.21 -1.81
N PRO A 36 6.67 -17.47 -1.59
CA PRO A 36 7.96 -17.97 -2.03
C PRO A 36 8.16 -17.75 -3.54
N TYR A 37 9.37 -17.34 -3.93
CA TYR A 37 9.63 -16.91 -5.31
C TYR A 37 9.86 -18.05 -6.31
N GLY A 38 9.90 -19.32 -5.88
CA GLY A 38 10.12 -20.49 -6.74
C GLY A 38 11.45 -20.44 -7.53
N ILE A 39 12.44 -19.79 -6.98
CA ILE A 39 13.75 -19.66 -7.59
C ILE A 39 14.64 -20.75 -7.00
N GLU A 40 15.26 -21.59 -7.84
CA GLU A 40 16.28 -22.54 -7.39
C GLU A 40 17.37 -21.76 -6.62
N GLY A 41 17.36 -21.83 -5.29
CA GLY A 41 18.15 -21.00 -4.38
C GLY A 41 19.65 -21.05 -4.64
N ASP A 42 20.18 -22.19 -5.09
CA ASP A 42 21.59 -22.39 -5.37
C ASP A 42 22.19 -21.52 -6.50
N ARG A 43 21.35 -21.05 -7.44
CA ARG A 43 21.84 -20.17 -8.52
C ARG A 43 21.99 -18.71 -8.08
N LEU A 44 21.26 -18.26 -7.08
CA LEU A 44 21.37 -16.91 -6.54
C LEU A 44 22.53 -16.76 -5.54
N HIS A 45 22.89 -17.82 -4.81
CA HIS A 45 23.96 -17.78 -3.82
C HIS A 45 25.35 -17.50 -4.41
N ARG A 46 25.65 -17.97 -5.62
CA ARG A 46 26.93 -17.74 -6.29
C ARG A 46 27.27 -16.29 -6.67
N HIS A 47 26.29 -15.41 -6.67
CA HIS A 47 26.45 -13.99 -7.05
C HIS A 47 26.48 -13.01 -5.88
N TYR A 48 26.23 -13.51 -4.66
CA TYR A 48 26.28 -12.70 -3.45
C TYR A 48 27.41 -13.19 -2.57
N ASN A 49 28.46 -12.39 -2.41
CA ASN A 49 29.53 -12.60 -1.42
C ASN A 49 28.93 -12.40 -0.03
N ARG A 50 28.21 -13.37 0.52
CA ARG A 50 27.52 -13.28 1.81
C ARG A 50 28.02 -14.36 2.75
N ASP A 51 28.24 -13.95 4.00
CA ASP A 51 28.54 -14.84 5.10
C ASP A 51 27.33 -15.74 5.37
N GLU A 52 27.47 -17.04 5.09
CA GLU A 52 26.41 -18.05 5.20
C GLU A 52 25.97 -18.29 6.65
N SER A 53 26.81 -17.90 7.64
CA SER A 53 26.53 -18.09 9.07
C SER A 53 25.32 -17.31 9.59
N PHE A 54 24.80 -16.34 8.83
CA PHE A 54 23.63 -15.52 9.18
C PHE A 54 22.38 -15.83 8.35
N VAL A 55 22.40 -16.93 7.59
CA VAL A 55 21.24 -17.40 6.80
C VAL A 55 20.51 -18.45 7.63
N THR A 56 19.26 -18.17 8.00
CA THR A 56 18.42 -19.19 8.62
C THR A 56 18.06 -20.24 7.57
N ASP A 57 18.51 -21.48 7.76
CA ASP A 57 18.00 -22.63 7.03
C ASP A 57 16.51 -22.79 7.31
N GLY A 58 15.69 -22.93 6.29
CA GLY A 58 14.25 -23.11 6.48
C GLY A 58 13.39 -22.48 5.38
N TYR A 59 14.00 -21.94 4.34
CA TYR A 59 13.25 -21.48 3.18
C TYR A 59 12.80 -22.67 2.34
N VAL A 60 11.50 -22.97 2.36
CA VAL A 60 10.93 -24.03 1.53
C VAL A 60 10.61 -23.45 0.16
N GLU A 61 11.38 -23.85 -0.85
CA GLU A 61 11.14 -23.47 -2.24
C GLU A 61 10.11 -24.38 -2.89
N ILE A 62 9.28 -23.80 -3.74
CA ILE A 62 8.29 -24.54 -4.53
C ILE A 62 8.90 -24.87 -5.90
N PRO A 63 8.96 -26.14 -6.33
CA PRO A 63 9.44 -26.50 -7.65
C PRO A 63 8.67 -25.76 -8.74
N SER A 64 9.36 -25.34 -9.81
CA SER A 64 8.77 -24.53 -10.88
C SER A 64 7.56 -25.20 -11.54
N GLU A 65 7.56 -26.51 -11.67
CA GLU A 65 6.44 -27.30 -12.23
C GLU A 65 5.22 -27.33 -11.32
N GLN A 66 5.37 -27.13 -10.03
CA GLN A 66 4.29 -27.11 -9.04
C GLN A 66 3.84 -25.68 -8.70
N TYR A 67 4.58 -24.66 -9.17
CA TYR A 67 4.34 -23.28 -8.76
C TYR A 67 2.97 -22.75 -9.18
N GLU A 68 2.45 -23.17 -10.34
CA GLU A 68 1.13 -22.74 -10.81
C GLU A 68 0.03 -23.29 -9.92
N SER A 69 0.02 -24.61 -9.65
CA SER A 69 -0.99 -25.24 -8.78
C SER A 69 -0.93 -24.71 -7.36
N PHE A 70 0.28 -24.62 -6.79
CA PHE A 70 0.50 -24.01 -5.49
C PHE A 70 -0.07 -22.58 -5.40
N THR A 71 0.19 -21.77 -6.44
CA THR A 71 -0.30 -20.38 -6.49
C THR A 71 -1.83 -20.34 -6.56
N MET A 72 -2.44 -21.19 -7.36
CA MET A 72 -3.90 -21.32 -7.44
C MET A 72 -4.52 -21.64 -6.08
N ASP A 73 -3.91 -22.56 -5.34
CA ASP A 73 -4.48 -23.05 -4.11
C ASP A 73 -4.43 -21.99 -2.99
N TRP A 74 -3.29 -21.33 -2.77
CA TRP A 74 -3.23 -20.31 -1.74
C TRP A 74 -4.02 -19.02 -2.12
N VAL A 75 -4.09 -18.64 -3.41
CA VAL A 75 -4.89 -17.49 -3.85
C VAL A 75 -6.39 -17.76 -3.61
N ARG A 76 -6.88 -18.98 -3.84
CA ARG A 76 -8.26 -19.37 -3.49
C ARG A 76 -8.52 -19.26 -1.99
N GLN A 77 -7.55 -19.64 -1.15
CA GLN A 77 -7.69 -19.46 0.30
C GLN A 77 -7.71 -17.98 0.67
N ALA A 78 -6.86 -17.13 0.06
CA ALA A 78 -6.90 -15.69 0.26
C ALA A 78 -8.28 -15.12 -0.10
N GLU A 79 -8.84 -15.47 -1.25
CA GLU A 79 -10.19 -15.07 -1.67
C GLU A 79 -11.28 -15.51 -0.67
N ARG A 80 -11.19 -16.73 -0.15
CA ARG A 80 -12.17 -17.27 0.79
C ARG A 80 -12.18 -16.52 2.11
N ILE A 81 -10.98 -16.30 2.70
CA ILE A 81 -10.87 -15.72 4.05
C ILE A 81 -11.04 -14.20 4.08
N ILE A 82 -10.69 -13.50 2.98
CA ILE A 82 -10.87 -12.04 2.92
C ILE A 82 -12.36 -11.69 2.88
N ARG A 83 -12.77 -10.69 3.68
CA ARG A 83 -14.16 -10.22 3.70
C ARG A 83 -14.54 -9.43 2.45
N PRO A 84 -15.83 -9.31 2.12
CA PRO A 84 -16.29 -8.34 1.13
C PRO A 84 -15.80 -6.92 1.47
N GLY A 85 -15.21 -6.22 0.50
CA GLY A 85 -14.53 -4.94 0.70
C GLY A 85 -13.15 -5.01 1.36
N GLY A 86 -12.68 -6.21 1.73
CA GLY A 86 -11.32 -6.41 2.22
C GLY A 86 -10.28 -6.25 1.12
N SER A 87 -9.06 -5.91 1.49
CA SER A 87 -7.94 -5.61 0.58
C SER A 87 -6.89 -6.72 0.62
N VAL A 88 -6.33 -7.04 -0.55
CA VAL A 88 -5.26 -8.04 -0.71
C VAL A 88 -4.08 -7.39 -1.40
N TYR A 89 -2.91 -7.46 -0.76
CA TYR A 89 -1.64 -7.01 -1.32
C TYR A 89 -0.68 -8.20 -1.44
N ILE A 90 -0.22 -8.46 -2.67
CA ILE A 90 0.70 -9.56 -2.97
C ILE A 90 1.99 -8.96 -3.49
N VAL A 91 3.08 -9.18 -2.78
CA VAL A 91 4.42 -8.76 -3.22
C VAL A 91 5.01 -9.88 -4.10
N SER A 92 5.55 -9.53 -5.25
CA SER A 92 6.11 -10.52 -6.18
C SER A 92 7.29 -9.97 -6.99
N GLY A 93 8.30 -10.81 -7.21
CA GLY A 93 9.25 -10.59 -8.29
C GLY A 93 8.63 -10.89 -9.67
N TYR A 94 9.35 -10.57 -10.73
CA TYR A 94 8.84 -10.76 -12.11
C TYR A 94 8.79 -12.24 -12.56
N THR A 95 9.59 -13.12 -11.96
CA THR A 95 9.82 -14.49 -12.47
C THR A 95 8.53 -15.32 -12.54
N HIS A 96 7.73 -15.29 -11.49
CA HIS A 96 6.47 -16.03 -11.38
C HIS A 96 5.21 -15.16 -11.36
N LEU A 97 5.37 -13.86 -11.64
CA LEU A 97 4.28 -12.90 -11.66
C LEU A 97 3.09 -13.36 -12.50
N ARG A 98 3.35 -13.99 -13.66
CA ARG A 98 2.29 -14.53 -14.55
C ARG A 98 1.39 -15.55 -13.86
N HIS A 99 1.95 -16.42 -13.01
CA HIS A 99 1.17 -17.44 -12.31
C HIS A 99 0.25 -16.83 -11.26
N ILE A 100 0.74 -15.79 -10.56
CA ILE A 100 -0.05 -15.05 -9.59
C ILE A 100 -1.19 -14.29 -10.29
N LEU A 101 -0.91 -13.59 -11.40
CA LEU A 101 -1.93 -12.90 -12.18
C LEU A 101 -2.97 -13.88 -12.75
N ASN A 102 -2.53 -15.02 -13.28
CA ASN A 102 -3.44 -16.06 -13.76
C ASN A 102 -4.32 -16.64 -12.65
N ALA A 103 -3.77 -16.82 -11.45
CA ALA A 103 -4.54 -17.29 -10.29
C ALA A 103 -5.58 -16.25 -9.85
N LEU A 104 -5.18 -14.99 -9.74
CA LEU A 104 -6.08 -13.88 -9.41
C LEU A 104 -7.21 -13.73 -10.43
N HIS A 105 -6.90 -13.85 -11.72
CA HIS A 105 -7.91 -13.78 -12.79
C HIS A 105 -9.00 -14.88 -12.70
N LYS A 106 -8.72 -15.98 -11.99
CA LYS A 106 -9.68 -17.08 -11.75
C LYS A 106 -10.47 -16.91 -10.45
N THR A 107 -10.34 -15.79 -9.76
CA THR A 107 -11.09 -15.42 -8.55
C THR A 107 -12.09 -14.31 -8.84
N SER A 108 -12.91 -13.99 -7.84
CA SER A 108 -13.79 -12.81 -7.87
C SER A 108 -13.08 -11.51 -7.44
N LEU A 109 -11.81 -11.58 -7.07
CA LEU A 109 -11.04 -10.40 -6.64
C LEU A 109 -10.85 -9.43 -7.80
N GLU A 110 -11.11 -8.16 -7.53
CA GLU A 110 -10.96 -7.07 -8.50
C GLU A 110 -9.62 -6.35 -8.34
N GLU A 111 -8.91 -6.15 -9.45
CA GLU A 111 -7.68 -5.37 -9.46
C GLU A 111 -7.96 -3.90 -9.17
N ILE A 112 -7.22 -3.34 -8.23
CA ILE A 112 -7.29 -1.92 -7.87
C ILE A 112 -6.08 -1.16 -8.42
N ASN A 113 -4.87 -1.66 -8.15
CA ASN A 113 -3.62 -1.11 -8.68
C ASN A 113 -2.56 -2.19 -8.86
N HIS A 114 -1.71 -1.99 -9.86
CA HIS A 114 -0.44 -2.66 -9.99
C HIS A 114 0.66 -1.69 -9.59
N ILE A 115 1.17 -1.82 -8.36
CA ILE A 115 2.12 -0.90 -7.75
C ILE A 115 3.54 -1.39 -8.01
N ILE A 116 4.45 -0.47 -8.32
CA ILE A 116 5.88 -0.75 -8.47
C ILE A 116 6.61 -0.30 -7.20
N TRP A 117 7.14 -1.24 -6.44
CA TRP A 117 8.02 -0.93 -5.32
C TRP A 117 9.48 -0.90 -5.78
N ARG A 118 10.01 0.30 -5.99
CA ARG A 118 11.42 0.54 -6.30
C ARG A 118 12.23 0.64 -5.01
N TYR A 119 13.35 -0.08 -4.99
CA TYR A 119 14.33 -0.03 -3.89
C TYR A 119 15.72 0.37 -4.40
N ASN A 120 16.59 0.82 -3.49
CA ASN A 120 17.93 1.36 -3.82
C ASN A 120 19.02 0.28 -3.95
N PHE A 121 18.66 -0.96 -4.22
CA PHE A 121 19.57 -2.09 -4.24
C PHE A 121 19.41 -2.90 -5.54
N GLY A 122 20.51 -3.45 -6.04
CA GLY A 122 20.49 -4.35 -7.19
C GLY A 122 21.86 -4.93 -7.43
N VAL A 123 21.93 -6.15 -7.97
CA VAL A 123 23.20 -6.78 -8.33
C VAL A 123 23.62 -6.29 -9.69
N PHE A 124 24.84 -5.72 -9.76
CA PHE A 124 25.42 -5.28 -11.02
C PHE A 124 25.49 -6.42 -12.03
N THR A 125 25.20 -6.12 -13.26
CA THR A 125 25.27 -7.06 -14.39
C THR A 125 25.73 -6.32 -15.65
N SER A 126 26.60 -6.96 -16.44
CA SER A 126 27.11 -6.41 -17.70
C SER A 126 26.29 -6.81 -18.93
N LYS A 127 25.30 -7.72 -18.78
CA LYS A 127 24.57 -8.32 -19.92
C LYS A 127 23.08 -7.95 -19.96
N LYS A 128 22.53 -7.33 -18.91
CA LYS A 128 21.12 -6.92 -18.81
C LYS A 128 20.97 -5.76 -17.85
N TYR A 129 19.79 -5.15 -17.82
CA TYR A 129 19.48 -4.15 -16.81
C TYR A 129 19.41 -4.76 -15.40
N VAL A 130 19.77 -3.96 -14.40
CA VAL A 130 19.70 -4.35 -12.98
C VAL A 130 18.25 -4.37 -12.54
N SER A 131 17.79 -5.49 -11.96
CA SER A 131 16.48 -5.55 -11.31
C SER A 131 16.51 -4.71 -10.03
N SER A 132 15.63 -3.70 -9.94
CA SER A 132 15.61 -2.72 -8.85
C SER A 132 14.20 -2.48 -8.29
N HIS A 133 13.25 -3.37 -8.61
CA HIS A 133 11.87 -3.25 -8.14
C HIS A 133 11.20 -4.61 -7.92
N TYR A 134 10.15 -4.57 -7.13
CA TYR A 134 9.13 -5.61 -6.99
C TYR A 134 7.78 -5.08 -7.46
N HIS A 135 6.91 -6.01 -7.78
CA HIS A 135 5.49 -5.76 -8.06
C HIS A 135 4.69 -5.93 -6.78
N ILE A 136 3.74 -5.04 -6.54
CA ILE A 136 2.76 -5.17 -5.47
C ILE A 136 1.39 -5.14 -6.14
N LEU A 137 0.71 -6.27 -6.11
CA LEU A 137 -0.62 -6.42 -6.70
C LEU A 137 -1.65 -6.08 -5.65
N PHE A 138 -2.40 -5.01 -5.86
CA PHE A 138 -3.46 -4.56 -4.96
C PHE A 138 -4.82 -4.94 -5.52
N TYR A 139 -5.50 -5.83 -4.82
CA TYR A 139 -6.82 -6.36 -5.15
C TYR A 139 -7.80 -6.14 -4.01
N SER A 140 -9.10 -6.23 -4.30
CA SER A 140 -10.16 -6.14 -3.30
C SER A 140 -11.26 -7.14 -3.62
N LYS A 141 -11.90 -7.70 -2.58
CA LYS A 141 -13.08 -8.55 -2.75
C LYS A 141 -14.32 -7.68 -2.95
N PRO A 142 -15.10 -7.87 -4.03
CA PRO A 142 -16.33 -7.12 -4.25
C PRO A 142 -17.40 -7.40 -3.19
N GLY A 143 -18.46 -6.61 -3.20
CA GLY A 143 -19.64 -6.81 -2.33
C GLY A 143 -19.58 -6.15 -0.97
N GLY A 144 -18.60 -5.28 -0.71
CA GLY A 144 -18.49 -4.51 0.53
C GLY A 144 -17.75 -3.18 0.36
N ASN A 145 -17.79 -2.34 1.39
CA ASN A 145 -17.05 -1.09 1.40
C ASN A 145 -15.57 -1.34 1.64
N ARG A 146 -14.74 -0.93 0.68
CA ARG A 146 -13.28 -1.00 0.79
C ARG A 146 -12.76 0.12 1.66
N THR A 147 -11.92 -0.24 2.64
CA THR A 147 -11.17 0.74 3.43
C THR A 147 -10.04 1.32 2.60
N PHE A 148 -10.02 2.66 2.47
CA PHE A 148 -8.88 3.39 1.91
C PHE A 148 -8.81 4.78 2.55
N ASN A 149 -7.93 4.91 3.55
CA ASN A 149 -7.80 6.07 4.42
C ASN A 149 -6.90 7.13 3.76
N THR A 150 -7.46 7.99 2.93
CA THR A 150 -6.71 8.94 2.07
C THR A 150 -5.85 9.96 2.82
N GLU A 151 -6.08 10.16 4.09
CA GLU A 151 -5.40 11.17 4.93
C GLU A 151 -4.72 10.56 6.16
N CYS A 152 -4.49 9.23 6.15
CA CYS A 152 -3.89 8.54 7.29
C CYS A 152 -2.40 8.85 7.51
N ARG A 153 -1.70 9.36 6.50
CA ARG A 153 -0.25 9.62 6.52
C ARG A 153 0.11 11.08 6.31
N PHE A 154 -0.63 11.77 5.47
CA PHE A 154 -0.45 13.20 5.17
C PHE A 154 -1.81 13.86 5.06
N SER A 155 -1.93 15.08 5.61
CA SER A 155 -3.13 15.90 5.43
C SER A 155 -3.19 16.49 4.02
N LEU A 156 -4.37 16.97 3.62
CA LEU A 156 -4.56 17.61 2.31
C LEU A 156 -3.71 18.89 2.13
N SER A 157 -3.35 19.54 3.24
CA SER A 157 -2.60 20.80 3.24
C SER A 157 -1.09 20.61 3.33
N GLU A 158 -0.59 19.41 3.62
CA GLU A 158 0.85 19.15 3.72
C GLU A 158 1.53 19.23 2.36
N LYS A 159 2.64 19.97 2.32
CA LYS A 159 3.44 20.23 1.13
C LYS A 159 4.89 19.85 1.35
N ASP A 160 5.57 19.47 0.27
CA ASP A 160 7.02 19.34 0.23
C ASP A 160 7.70 20.73 0.08
N GLU A 161 9.02 20.74 0.08
CA GLU A 161 9.83 21.95 -0.05
C GLU A 161 9.59 22.72 -1.37
N ASN A 162 9.10 22.04 -2.40
CA ASN A 162 8.80 22.61 -3.71
C ASN A 162 7.31 22.98 -3.88
N GLY A 163 6.51 22.87 -2.81
CA GLY A 163 5.07 23.14 -2.83
C GLY A 163 4.20 22.03 -3.39
N GLY A 164 4.79 20.86 -3.70
CA GLY A 164 4.06 19.66 -4.13
C GLY A 164 3.25 19.04 -2.99
N SER A 165 2.08 18.47 -3.27
CA SER A 165 1.23 17.83 -2.26
C SER A 165 1.83 16.50 -1.79
N LEU A 166 2.24 16.42 -0.53
CA LEU A 166 2.73 15.17 0.07
C LEU A 166 1.65 14.08 0.07
N ASN A 167 0.40 14.44 0.31
CA ASN A 167 -0.73 13.52 0.25
C ASN A 167 -0.92 12.90 -1.15
N TYR A 168 -0.72 13.68 -2.21
CA TYR A 168 -0.78 13.19 -3.59
C TYR A 168 0.41 12.26 -3.89
N GLN A 169 1.63 12.69 -3.60
CA GLN A 169 2.86 11.93 -3.85
C GLN A 169 2.89 10.59 -3.12
N ASP A 170 2.42 10.56 -1.86
CA ASP A 170 2.35 9.31 -1.09
C ASP A 170 1.34 8.30 -1.68
N ARG A 171 0.40 8.74 -2.52
CA ARG A 171 -0.61 7.89 -3.18
C ARG A 171 -0.30 7.54 -4.64
N GLU A 172 0.86 7.91 -5.14
CA GLU A 172 1.33 7.41 -6.43
C GLU A 172 1.58 5.90 -6.37
N ASP A 173 1.49 5.23 -7.51
CA ASP A 173 1.64 3.78 -7.64
C ASP A 173 3.10 3.32 -7.87
N VAL A 174 4.04 4.26 -7.90
CA VAL A 174 5.47 3.96 -7.87
C VAL A 174 6.04 4.36 -6.52
N TRP A 175 6.34 3.36 -5.68
CA TRP A 175 6.83 3.59 -4.33
C TRP A 175 8.35 3.49 -4.27
N ILE A 176 9.00 4.53 -3.77
CA ILE A 176 10.46 4.54 -3.54
C ILE A 176 10.68 4.33 -2.05
N ILE A 177 10.84 3.06 -1.65
CA ILE A 177 11.04 2.66 -0.26
C ILE A 177 12.28 1.80 -0.18
N ASN A 178 13.28 2.26 0.58
CA ASN A 178 14.52 1.53 0.75
C ASN A 178 14.31 0.29 1.61
N ARG A 179 15.09 -0.77 1.31
CA ARG A 179 15.17 -1.92 2.19
C ARG A 179 15.83 -1.53 3.51
N GLU A 180 15.32 -2.05 4.60
CA GLU A 180 15.92 -1.85 5.92
C GLU A 180 17.18 -2.70 6.05
N TYR A 181 18.29 -2.07 6.43
CA TYR A 181 19.52 -2.78 6.78
C TYR A 181 19.70 -2.71 8.31
N LYS A 182 19.66 -3.89 8.96
CA LYS A 182 19.87 -4.02 10.43
C LYS A 182 21.10 -4.89 10.67
N PRO A 183 22.31 -4.37 10.81
CA PRO A 183 23.51 -5.18 11.07
C PRO A 183 23.43 -5.93 12.39
N GLY A 184 23.98 -7.14 12.46
CA GLY A 184 24.16 -7.91 13.71
C GLY A 184 22.93 -8.68 14.24
N LYS A 185 21.81 -8.74 13.50
CA LYS A 185 20.64 -9.55 13.89
C LYS A 185 20.42 -10.68 12.88
N VAL A 186 20.02 -11.86 13.38
CA VAL A 186 19.54 -12.96 12.53
C VAL A 186 18.37 -12.46 11.71
N LYS A 187 18.48 -12.51 10.40
CA LYS A 187 17.48 -11.97 9.46
C LYS A 187 17.02 -13.02 8.48
N ASN A 188 15.74 -12.94 8.18
CA ASN A 188 15.29 -13.40 6.87
C ASN A 188 15.71 -12.33 5.83
N LYS A 189 16.45 -12.74 4.78
CA LYS A 189 17.01 -11.84 3.76
C LYS A 189 15.95 -11.03 2.99
N ASN A 190 14.71 -11.46 3.04
CA ASN A 190 13.61 -10.96 2.23
C ASN A 190 12.47 -10.33 3.05
N GLU A 191 12.73 -9.92 4.30
CA GLU A 191 11.71 -9.22 5.09
C GLU A 191 11.27 -7.93 4.41
N LEU A 192 9.95 -7.73 4.34
CA LEU A 192 9.37 -6.49 3.86
C LEU A 192 9.69 -5.34 4.83
N PRO A 193 10.08 -4.16 4.32
CA PRO A 193 10.40 -3.01 5.18
C PRO A 193 9.19 -2.56 5.99
N THR A 194 9.41 -2.18 7.24
CA THR A 194 8.38 -1.63 8.13
C THR A 194 7.68 -0.42 7.51
N ALA A 195 8.42 0.45 6.79
CA ALA A 195 7.85 1.61 6.11
C ALA A 195 6.83 1.23 5.02
N LEU A 196 7.11 0.16 4.25
CA LEU A 196 6.21 -0.35 3.23
C LEU A 196 4.95 -0.95 3.86
N LEU A 197 5.12 -1.79 4.86
CA LEU A 197 4.03 -2.43 5.58
C LEU A 197 3.15 -1.41 6.29
N SER A 198 3.76 -0.41 6.96
CA SER A 198 3.03 0.68 7.61
C SER A 198 2.18 1.47 6.62
N LYS A 199 2.72 1.75 5.42
CA LYS A 199 1.97 2.42 4.36
C LYS A 199 0.72 1.62 3.98
N ILE A 200 0.87 0.34 3.65
CA ILE A 200 -0.25 -0.52 3.27
C ILE A 200 -1.28 -0.60 4.39
N ILE A 201 -0.85 -0.89 5.63
CA ILE A 201 -1.73 -1.08 6.78
C ILE A 201 -2.51 0.20 7.11
N GLN A 202 -1.86 1.37 7.10
CA GLN A 202 -2.53 2.64 7.39
C GLN A 202 -3.58 2.99 6.33
N TYR A 203 -3.29 2.80 5.03
CA TYR A 203 -4.25 3.08 3.97
C TYR A 203 -5.42 2.09 3.95
N SER A 204 -5.17 0.80 4.17
CA SER A 204 -6.13 -0.26 3.81
C SER A 204 -6.72 -1.01 5.00
N SER A 205 -6.53 -0.51 6.22
CA SER A 205 -7.16 -1.06 7.42
C SER A 205 -7.40 0.01 8.49
N ASN A 206 -8.28 -0.30 9.45
CA ASN A 206 -8.55 0.51 10.63
C ASN A 206 -7.98 -0.16 11.89
N GLU A 207 -7.90 0.58 12.99
CA GLU A 207 -7.54 0.01 14.29
C GLU A 207 -8.51 -1.11 14.68
N GLY A 208 -7.95 -2.21 15.19
CA GLY A 208 -8.71 -3.42 15.54
C GLY A 208 -8.96 -4.39 14.39
N ASP A 209 -8.77 -3.99 13.12
CA ASP A 209 -8.91 -4.87 11.95
C ASP A 209 -7.94 -6.04 12.01
N LEU A 210 -8.31 -7.17 11.39
CA LEU A 210 -7.49 -8.38 11.30
C LEU A 210 -6.65 -8.37 10.02
N VAL A 211 -5.33 -8.32 10.19
CA VAL A 211 -4.34 -8.44 9.12
C VAL A 211 -3.83 -9.88 9.06
N CYS A 212 -3.87 -10.48 7.88
CA CYS A 212 -3.38 -11.85 7.65
C CYS A 212 -2.17 -11.85 6.71
N ASP A 213 -1.17 -12.66 7.05
CA ASP A 213 -0.06 -13.00 6.16
C ASP A 213 0.00 -14.53 6.00
N LEU A 214 -0.20 -15.00 4.76
CA LEU A 214 -0.16 -16.42 4.47
C LEU A 214 1.26 -17.02 4.51
N PHE A 215 2.28 -16.17 4.46
CA PHE A 215 3.71 -16.56 4.46
C PHE A 215 4.51 -15.67 5.43
N LEU A 216 4.27 -15.86 6.75
CA LEU A 216 4.78 -14.97 7.81
C LEU A 216 6.30 -14.72 7.78
N GLY A 217 7.10 -15.71 7.42
CA GLY A 217 8.56 -15.61 7.40
C GLY A 217 9.11 -15.02 8.71
N GLY A 218 9.65 -13.80 8.64
CA GLY A 218 10.16 -13.06 9.82
C GLY A 218 9.10 -12.40 10.69
N PHE A 219 7.81 -12.61 10.42
CA PHE A 219 6.67 -11.99 11.12
C PHE A 219 6.61 -10.45 10.98
N SER A 220 7.26 -9.88 9.98
CA SER A 220 7.31 -8.43 9.80
C SER A 220 5.93 -7.81 9.59
N THR A 221 5.05 -8.45 8.80
CA THR A 221 3.67 -8.04 8.60
C THR A 221 2.89 -8.04 9.93
N ALA A 222 2.97 -9.13 10.69
CA ALA A 222 2.28 -9.26 11.97
C ALA A 222 2.78 -8.22 13.00
N LYS A 223 4.10 -8.05 13.11
CA LYS A 223 4.72 -7.04 14.00
C LYS A 223 4.24 -5.64 13.65
N THR A 224 4.25 -5.29 12.38
CA THR A 224 3.82 -3.96 11.93
C THR A 224 2.33 -3.73 12.18
N ALA A 225 1.49 -4.74 11.92
CA ALA A 225 0.06 -4.67 12.19
C ALA A 225 -0.23 -4.41 13.68
N ILE A 226 0.38 -5.20 14.58
CA ILE A 226 0.24 -5.02 16.03
C ILE A 226 0.81 -3.68 16.47
N GLY A 227 1.96 -3.27 15.92
CA GLY A 227 2.58 -1.97 16.19
C GLY A 227 1.72 -0.77 15.80
N LEU A 228 0.74 -0.98 14.93
CA LEU A 228 -0.23 0.02 14.47
C LEU A 228 -1.66 -0.25 15.00
N LEU A 229 -1.82 -0.96 16.11
CA LEU A 229 -3.11 -1.29 16.76
C LEU A 229 -4.03 -2.19 15.93
N ARG A 230 -3.51 -3.01 15.01
CA ARG A 230 -4.27 -4.04 14.32
C ARG A 230 -4.06 -5.39 14.99
N ARG A 231 -4.99 -6.32 14.78
CA ARG A 231 -4.79 -7.73 15.10
C ARG A 231 -4.05 -8.41 13.96
N ALA A 232 -3.38 -9.52 14.22
CA ALA A 232 -2.63 -10.23 13.18
C ALA A 232 -2.81 -11.74 13.28
N THR A 233 -2.77 -12.41 12.12
CA THR A 233 -2.77 -13.87 12.02
C THR A 233 -1.93 -14.29 10.80
N GLY A 234 -1.57 -15.55 10.72
CA GLY A 234 -0.87 -16.06 9.55
C GLY A 234 -0.15 -17.38 9.80
N PHE A 235 0.59 -17.83 8.77
CA PHE A 235 1.20 -19.14 8.71
C PHE A 235 2.69 -19.04 8.44
N GLU A 236 3.46 -19.89 9.11
CA GLU A 236 4.89 -20.12 8.84
C GLU A 236 5.15 -21.62 8.78
N ILE A 237 5.61 -22.09 7.63
CA ILE A 237 5.85 -23.52 7.41
C ILE A 237 7.11 -24.01 8.13
N SER A 238 8.14 -23.18 8.21
CA SER A 238 9.39 -23.51 8.89
C SER A 238 9.20 -23.48 10.41
N GLN A 239 9.34 -24.64 11.04
CA GLN A 239 9.26 -24.74 12.50
C GLN A 239 10.35 -23.89 13.17
N VAL A 240 11.56 -23.88 12.62
CA VAL A 240 12.70 -23.12 13.16
C VAL A 240 12.40 -21.60 13.16
N MET A 241 11.88 -21.08 12.04
CA MET A 241 11.48 -19.68 11.95
C MET A 241 10.31 -19.36 12.86
N PHE A 242 9.32 -20.23 12.91
CA PHE A 242 8.17 -20.07 13.79
C PHE A 242 8.60 -20.01 15.26
N ASP A 243 9.41 -20.95 15.72
CA ASP A 243 9.89 -20.99 17.12
C ASP A 243 10.74 -19.76 17.47
N ALA A 244 11.56 -19.29 16.53
CA ALA A 244 12.39 -18.10 16.73
C ALA A 244 11.58 -16.80 16.84
N ARG A 245 10.39 -16.72 16.20
CA ARG A 245 9.61 -15.47 16.07
C ARG A 245 8.30 -15.46 16.83
N ALA A 246 7.66 -16.61 17.00
CA ALA A 246 6.35 -16.68 17.64
C ALA A 246 6.38 -16.20 19.10
N TYR A 247 7.47 -16.46 19.83
CA TYR A 247 7.63 -15.96 21.20
C TYR A 247 7.65 -14.42 21.26
N GLU A 248 8.26 -13.75 20.29
CA GLU A 248 8.26 -12.28 20.25
C GLU A 248 6.84 -11.72 20.19
N MET A 249 5.89 -12.42 19.55
CA MET A 249 4.50 -11.99 19.45
C MET A 249 3.77 -11.98 20.78
N THR A 250 4.18 -12.82 21.75
CA THR A 250 3.58 -12.86 23.10
C THR A 250 3.96 -11.67 23.95
N THR A 251 5.11 -11.06 23.70
CA THR A 251 5.69 -9.95 24.47
C THR A 251 5.55 -8.60 23.77
N LEU A 252 5.02 -8.59 22.54
CA LEU A 252 4.92 -7.39 21.75
C LEU A 252 3.89 -6.41 22.33
N VAL A 253 4.27 -5.16 22.47
CA VAL A 253 3.38 -4.09 22.93
C VAL A 253 2.60 -3.53 21.75
N SER A 254 1.28 -3.58 21.80
CA SER A 254 0.43 -3.01 20.78
C SER A 254 0.64 -1.48 20.67
N GLY A 255 0.64 -0.95 19.44
CA GLY A 255 0.81 0.48 19.20
C GLY A 255 2.24 1.01 19.28
N PHE A 256 3.26 0.15 19.42
CA PHE A 256 4.67 0.59 19.57
C PHE A 256 5.22 1.39 18.36
N LEU A 257 4.56 1.31 17.20
CA LEU A 257 4.94 2.07 16.00
C LEU A 257 4.24 3.43 15.88
N LEU A 258 3.26 3.75 16.71
CA LEU A 258 2.45 4.97 16.56
C LEU A 258 3.31 6.26 16.58
N ASN A 259 4.30 6.32 17.46
CA ASN A 259 5.18 7.49 17.57
C ASN A 259 6.14 7.66 16.37
N SER A 260 6.41 6.58 15.64
CA SER A 260 7.28 6.57 14.46
C SER A 260 6.52 6.47 13.15
N ALA A 261 5.22 6.19 13.20
CA ALA A 261 4.37 6.15 12.03
C ALA A 261 4.20 7.54 11.45
N GLN A 262 4.22 7.64 10.13
CA GLN A 262 3.90 8.88 9.47
C GLN A 262 2.39 9.13 9.59
N THR A 263 2.02 10.22 10.25
CA THR A 263 0.63 10.62 10.46
C THR A 263 0.48 12.10 10.17
N PRO A 264 -0.70 12.59 9.76
CA PRO A 264 -0.92 14.01 9.54
C PRO A 264 -0.62 14.80 10.81
N LYS A 265 0.04 15.94 10.69
CA LYS A 265 0.34 16.84 11.83
C LYS A 265 -0.89 17.55 12.37
N GLU A 266 -1.89 17.74 11.52
CA GLU A 266 -3.18 18.33 11.87
C GLU A 266 -4.32 17.38 11.48
N PRO A 267 -5.39 17.31 12.28
CA PRO A 267 -6.56 16.56 11.89
C PRO A 267 -7.07 17.10 10.54
N ALA A 268 -7.38 16.18 9.64
CA ALA A 268 -7.94 16.51 8.35
C ALA A 268 -9.15 17.44 8.54
N ARG A 269 -9.02 18.69 8.09
CA ARG A 269 -10.19 19.59 8.05
C ARG A 269 -11.24 18.90 7.17
N LYS A 270 -12.34 18.44 7.78
CA LYS A 270 -13.50 18.00 7.01
C LYS A 270 -13.84 19.16 6.08
N ARG A 271 -13.44 19.07 4.81
CA ARG A 271 -13.87 20.03 3.79
C ARG A 271 -15.37 19.86 3.65
N THR A 272 -16.14 20.64 4.42
CA THR A 272 -17.50 20.92 4.05
C THR A 272 -17.42 21.51 2.66
N ARG A 273 -18.00 20.80 1.69
CA ARG A 273 -18.09 21.28 0.30
C ARG A 273 -18.93 22.57 0.37
N LYS A 274 -18.24 23.73 0.46
CA LYS A 274 -18.92 25.04 0.38
C LYS A 274 -19.55 25.09 -1.01
N ILE A 275 -20.84 24.79 -1.08
CA ILE A 275 -21.62 24.93 -2.32
C ILE A 275 -21.72 26.43 -2.61
N TRP A 276 -21.52 26.82 -3.86
CA TRP A 276 -21.75 28.19 -4.32
C TRP A 276 -23.24 28.47 -4.25
N ASN A 277 -23.65 29.44 -3.43
CA ASN A 277 -25.00 29.95 -3.45
C ASN A 277 -25.16 31.04 -4.52
N GLN A 278 -26.36 31.56 -4.71
CA GLN A 278 -26.66 32.54 -5.72
C GLN A 278 -25.96 33.88 -5.47
N GLU A 279 -25.98 34.36 -4.24
CA GLU A 279 -25.33 35.62 -3.83
C GLU A 279 -23.82 35.55 -4.03
N GLU A 280 -23.15 34.49 -3.57
CA GLU A 280 -21.72 34.29 -3.80
C GLU A 280 -21.37 34.19 -5.31
N THR A 281 -22.25 33.64 -6.11
CA THR A 281 -22.05 33.53 -7.58
C THR A 281 -22.17 34.89 -8.28
N GLU A 282 -23.11 35.73 -7.85
CA GLU A 282 -23.28 37.09 -8.35
C GLU A 282 -22.11 37.98 -7.93
N GLU A 283 -21.68 37.87 -6.69
CA GLU A 283 -20.50 38.56 -6.17
C GLU A 283 -19.24 38.14 -6.91
N LEU A 284 -19.04 36.83 -7.16
CA LEU A 284 -17.94 36.30 -7.97
C LEU A 284 -17.93 36.91 -9.38
N ARG A 285 -19.11 37.06 -10.00
CA ARG A 285 -19.24 37.67 -11.32
C ARG A 285 -18.83 39.13 -11.31
N ARG A 286 -19.30 39.88 -10.30
CA ARG A 286 -18.99 41.31 -10.13
C ARG A 286 -17.48 41.49 -9.98
N LYS A 287 -16.87 40.78 -9.06
CA LYS A 287 -15.43 40.86 -8.77
C LYS A 287 -14.55 40.41 -9.94
N TYR A 288 -14.94 39.35 -10.62
CA TYR A 288 -14.23 38.92 -11.83
C TYR A 288 -14.24 40.02 -12.90
N ASN A 289 -15.37 40.67 -13.14
CA ASN A 289 -15.49 41.71 -14.13
C ASN A 289 -14.66 42.97 -13.73
N GLU A 290 -14.66 43.36 -12.47
CA GLU A 290 -13.82 44.43 -11.95
C GLU A 290 -12.33 44.13 -12.19
N LEU A 291 -11.87 42.96 -11.76
CA LEU A 291 -10.46 42.57 -11.93
C LEU A 291 -10.07 42.37 -13.40
N ASN A 292 -10.96 41.92 -14.26
CA ASN A 292 -10.69 41.75 -15.68
C ASN A 292 -10.47 43.08 -16.43
N GLN A 293 -10.97 44.20 -15.88
CA GLN A 293 -10.75 45.54 -16.45
C GLN A 293 -9.40 46.14 -16.02
N THR A 294 -8.69 45.55 -15.04
CA THR A 294 -7.44 46.08 -14.52
C THR A 294 -6.19 45.67 -15.32
N GLY A 295 -6.35 44.86 -16.36
CA GLY A 295 -5.22 44.36 -17.18
C GLY A 295 -4.46 43.20 -16.55
N LEU A 296 -4.93 42.63 -15.44
CA LEU A 296 -4.33 41.46 -14.81
C LEU A 296 -4.50 40.20 -15.67
N SER A 297 -3.53 39.31 -15.61
CA SER A 297 -3.63 38.00 -16.23
C SER A 297 -4.75 37.15 -15.58
N GLN A 298 -5.29 36.19 -16.32
CA GLN A 298 -6.34 35.29 -15.80
C GLN A 298 -5.89 34.49 -14.56
N LYS A 299 -4.60 34.24 -14.46
CA LYS A 299 -4.01 33.55 -13.30
C LYS A 299 -4.05 34.46 -12.07
N GLU A 300 -3.58 35.70 -12.20
CA GLU A 300 -3.60 36.68 -11.11
C GLU A 300 -5.03 37.01 -10.63
N ILE A 301 -5.99 37.11 -11.57
CA ILE A 301 -7.40 37.29 -11.24
C ILE A 301 -7.90 36.11 -10.40
N THR A 302 -7.59 34.86 -10.82
CA THR A 302 -8.05 33.68 -10.08
C THR A 302 -7.38 33.59 -8.71
N GLU A 303 -6.10 33.97 -8.57
CA GLU A 303 -5.37 34.00 -7.29
C GLU A 303 -6.01 35.03 -6.32
N ARG A 304 -6.34 36.22 -6.77
CA ARG A 304 -7.04 37.23 -5.96
C ARG A 304 -8.44 36.76 -5.53
N LEU A 305 -9.19 36.15 -6.44
CA LEU A 305 -10.51 35.61 -6.10
C LEU A 305 -10.43 34.44 -5.11
N GLN A 306 -9.33 33.67 -5.08
CA GLN A 306 -9.12 32.65 -4.07
C GLN A 306 -9.04 33.24 -2.67
N GLU A 307 -8.28 34.31 -2.51
CA GLU A 307 -8.11 34.98 -1.23
C GLU A 307 -9.42 35.60 -0.76
N GLU A 308 -10.12 36.29 -1.66
CA GLU A 308 -11.36 37.02 -1.33
C GLU A 308 -12.52 36.09 -0.95
N PHE A 309 -12.65 34.94 -1.63
CA PHE A 309 -13.72 33.97 -1.37
C PHE A 309 -13.34 32.83 -0.42
N ASP A 310 -12.09 32.79 0.08
CA ASP A 310 -11.55 31.69 0.88
C ASP A 310 -11.85 30.31 0.24
N ARG A 311 -11.57 30.21 -1.07
CA ARG A 311 -11.83 29.01 -1.87
C ARG A 311 -10.62 28.64 -2.70
N GLY A 312 -10.40 27.33 -2.92
CA GLY A 312 -9.27 26.85 -3.71
C GLY A 312 -9.42 27.18 -5.21
N TYR A 313 -8.27 27.26 -5.90
CA TYR A 313 -8.13 27.59 -7.33
C TYR A 313 -9.17 26.90 -8.23
N TRP A 314 -9.26 25.59 -8.14
CA TRP A 314 -10.19 24.81 -8.96
C TRP A 314 -11.67 25.05 -8.63
N SER A 315 -11.98 25.47 -7.39
CA SER A 315 -13.34 25.86 -7.03
C SER A 315 -13.75 27.14 -7.73
N ILE A 316 -12.84 28.15 -7.74
CA ILE A 316 -13.04 29.42 -8.45
C ILE A 316 -13.15 29.18 -9.96
N GLU A 317 -12.16 28.50 -10.56
CA GLU A 317 -12.17 28.23 -12.00
C GLU A 317 -13.42 27.48 -12.47
N LYS A 318 -13.87 26.49 -11.69
CA LYS A 318 -15.08 25.73 -11.99
C LYS A 318 -16.33 26.59 -11.88
N ALA A 319 -16.41 27.46 -10.88
CA ALA A 319 -17.54 28.37 -10.69
C ALA A 319 -17.60 29.41 -11.83
N LEU A 320 -16.47 29.98 -12.21
CA LEU A 320 -16.38 30.92 -13.35
C LEU A 320 -16.84 30.28 -14.66
N LYS A 321 -16.42 29.04 -14.92
CA LYS A 321 -16.80 28.30 -16.15
C LYS A 321 -18.27 27.86 -16.12
N LYS A 322 -18.74 27.30 -14.99
CA LYS A 322 -20.11 26.80 -14.84
C LYS A 322 -21.15 27.90 -15.01
N ASN A 323 -20.86 29.09 -14.51
CA ASN A 323 -21.77 30.21 -14.52
C ASN A 323 -21.58 31.16 -15.74
N SER A 324 -20.80 30.72 -16.74
CA SER A 324 -20.51 31.48 -17.96
C SER A 324 -19.96 32.89 -17.70
N ILE A 325 -19.23 33.06 -16.59
CA ILE A 325 -18.58 34.32 -16.23
C ILE A 325 -17.29 34.49 -17.05
N LYS A 326 -16.58 33.39 -17.30
CA LYS A 326 -15.37 33.32 -18.12
C LYS A 326 -15.71 32.63 -19.45
N PRO A 327 -15.32 33.19 -20.61
CA PRO A 327 -15.59 32.57 -21.89
C PRO A 327 -14.99 31.16 -21.98
N ARG A 328 -15.71 30.22 -22.56
CA ARG A 328 -15.17 28.87 -22.85
C ARG A 328 -14.07 29.02 -23.91
N ARG A 329 -12.86 28.57 -23.63
CA ARG A 329 -11.84 28.42 -24.67
C ARG A 329 -12.39 27.44 -25.70
N HIS A 330 -12.63 27.90 -26.92
CA HIS A 330 -12.85 27.03 -28.06
C HIS A 330 -11.58 26.16 -28.26
N LYS A 331 -11.73 24.83 -28.23
CA LYS A 331 -10.74 23.90 -28.74
C LYS A 331 -10.73 24.08 -30.27
N GLY A 332 -9.79 24.84 -30.78
CA GLY A 332 -9.63 25.03 -32.21
C GLY A 332 -8.79 26.26 -32.46
N GLU A 333 -7.48 26.02 -32.53
CA GLU A 333 -6.52 26.67 -33.42
C GLU A 333 -5.12 26.30 -32.95
N SER A 334 -4.72 25.06 -33.26
CA SER A 334 -3.33 24.74 -33.51
C SER A 334 -3.05 25.23 -34.94
N GLY A 335 -2.63 26.46 -35.04
CA GLY A 335 -2.07 27.02 -36.24
C GLY A 335 -0.58 26.76 -36.30
N ILE A 336 -0.16 25.96 -37.29
CA ILE A 336 1.08 25.90 -38.06
C ILE A 336 2.38 26.08 -37.30
#